data_9dcf4bfc453cc55c5bcf0778ae6be90f
#
_entry.id   9dcf4bfc453cc55c5bcf0778ae6be90f
#
_cell.length_a   1.000
_cell.length_b   1.000
_cell.length_c   1.000
_cell.angle_alpha   90.00
_cell.angle_beta   90.00
_cell.angle_gamma   90.00
#
_symmetry.space_group_name_H-M   'P 1'
#
loop_
_entity.id
_entity.type
_entity.pdbx_description
1 polymer ?
#
loop_
_entity_poly.entity_id
_entity_poly.type
_entity_poly.pdbx_seq_one_letter_code
_entity_poly.pdbx_strand_id
1 'polypeptide(L)'
;MSKIKLGLIYGGVSTEHEVSISSYESIIKNIDKDKYEITSFYISKDGTWFTDGKRTKDVFNSLKEMDCVFPILHGKNGEDGNIAGMLEIIGVSYVGCKTLSSAICMDKVITKKLLEKANINVSKYMFIKKINDNFYWVQDNYDYVLLDKEILDLSVNTLLNYPVVVKPSRSGSSVGVSVANDYLELENAINEASIYDEKILIEEFIDGKELEVAVLGNNDLTVSNIGNIIPDEIVYSYNSKYKGNSKTVVLNTIEENLESKIKNIVLTTYKVLDCSGLARVDMFLIGNEILVNEVNTMPGFTSISMYPKLMESINISYTDLIDRLISLSMNDKNRDFS
;
A
#
# COMPACT_ATOMS: atom_id res chain seq x y z
N MET A 1 -15.35 26.73 -19.47
CA MET A 1 -14.34 25.72 -19.85
C MET A 1 -15.07 24.40 -19.99
N SER A 2 -14.65 23.50 -20.89
CA SER A 2 -15.17 22.13 -20.91
C SER A 2 -14.78 21.42 -19.61
N LYS A 3 -15.65 20.54 -19.10
CA LYS A 3 -15.32 19.70 -17.94
C LYS A 3 -14.21 18.72 -18.31
N ILE A 4 -13.38 18.36 -17.33
CA ILE A 4 -12.37 17.31 -17.46
C ILE A 4 -13.08 15.96 -17.45
N LYS A 5 -12.85 15.13 -18.46
CA LYS A 5 -13.37 13.76 -18.53
C LYS A 5 -12.58 12.86 -17.60
N LEU A 6 -13.17 12.48 -16.48
CA LEU A 6 -12.53 11.68 -15.43
C LEU A 6 -13.10 10.27 -15.41
N GLY A 7 -12.25 9.27 -15.68
CA GLY A 7 -12.59 7.86 -15.49
C GLY A 7 -12.31 7.42 -14.04
N LEU A 8 -13.30 6.87 -13.34
CA LEU A 8 -13.11 6.29 -12.01
C LEU A 8 -13.16 4.76 -12.13
N ILE A 9 -12.04 4.07 -11.86
CA ILE A 9 -11.98 2.60 -11.86
C ILE A 9 -12.12 2.10 -10.43
N TYR A 10 -13.05 1.18 -10.18
CA TYR A 10 -13.32 0.65 -8.85
C TYR A 10 -13.83 -0.80 -8.86
N GLY A 11 -13.90 -1.43 -7.69
CA GLY A 11 -14.22 -2.83 -7.51
C GLY A 11 -12.97 -3.71 -7.56
N GLY A 12 -12.82 -4.55 -8.57
CA GLY A 12 -11.65 -5.42 -8.76
C GLY A 12 -11.82 -6.83 -8.19
N VAL A 13 -10.83 -7.68 -8.46
CA VAL A 13 -10.85 -9.11 -8.08
C VAL A 13 -10.21 -9.40 -6.72
N SER A 14 -9.68 -8.36 -6.06
CA SER A 14 -9.00 -8.50 -4.78
C SER A 14 -9.97 -8.73 -3.61
N THR A 15 -9.45 -9.13 -2.47
CA THR A 15 -10.20 -9.24 -1.21
C THR A 15 -10.71 -7.88 -0.72
N GLU A 16 -10.17 -6.78 -1.24
CA GLU A 16 -10.53 -5.39 -0.90
C GLU A 16 -11.57 -4.77 -1.85
N HIS A 17 -12.28 -5.60 -2.62
CA HIS A 17 -13.33 -5.18 -3.55
C HIS A 17 -14.36 -4.22 -2.93
N GLU A 18 -14.88 -4.55 -1.75
CA GLU A 18 -15.90 -3.72 -1.07
C GLU A 18 -15.31 -2.40 -0.55
N VAL A 19 -14.02 -2.40 -0.16
CA VAL A 19 -13.31 -1.19 0.23
C VAL A 19 -13.15 -0.24 -0.96
N SER A 20 -12.87 -0.78 -2.13
CA SER A 20 -12.78 -0.02 -3.37
C SER A 20 -14.13 0.61 -3.75
N ILE A 21 -15.24 -0.12 -3.61
CA ILE A 21 -16.60 0.44 -3.82
C ILE A 21 -16.87 1.59 -2.83
N SER A 22 -16.57 1.40 -1.55
CA SER A 22 -16.79 2.43 -0.53
C SER A 22 -15.92 3.67 -0.77
N SER A 23 -14.68 3.48 -1.27
CA SER A 23 -13.79 4.58 -1.66
C SER A 23 -14.35 5.36 -2.87
N TYR A 24 -14.85 4.65 -3.88
CA TYR A 24 -15.52 5.26 -5.04
C TYR A 24 -16.74 6.09 -4.60
N GLU A 25 -17.62 5.55 -3.76
CA GLU A 25 -18.79 6.27 -3.25
C GLU A 25 -18.40 7.55 -2.49
N SER A 26 -17.30 7.48 -1.71
CA SER A 26 -16.76 8.63 -0.99
C SER A 26 -16.26 9.71 -1.96
N ILE A 27 -15.56 9.32 -3.04
CA ILE A 27 -15.10 10.26 -4.07
C ILE A 27 -16.28 10.89 -4.80
N ILE A 28 -17.26 10.11 -5.27
CA ILE A 28 -18.45 10.62 -5.99
C ILE A 28 -19.24 11.62 -5.16
N LYS A 29 -19.27 11.44 -3.83
CA LYS A 29 -19.96 12.35 -2.91
C LYS A 29 -19.24 13.69 -2.75
N ASN A 30 -17.91 13.71 -2.84
CA ASN A 30 -17.10 14.88 -2.49
C ASN A 30 -16.44 15.56 -3.70
N ILE A 31 -16.47 14.96 -4.88
CA ILE A 31 -15.85 15.53 -6.09
C ILE A 31 -16.65 16.72 -6.63
N ASP A 32 -15.96 17.71 -7.16
CA ASP A 32 -16.57 18.88 -7.81
C ASP A 32 -17.18 18.49 -9.17
N LYS A 33 -18.50 18.31 -9.20
CA LYS A 33 -19.25 17.92 -10.41
C LYS A 33 -19.36 19.03 -11.45
N ASP A 34 -19.03 20.26 -11.11
CA ASP A 34 -18.99 21.36 -12.10
C ASP A 34 -17.67 21.34 -12.88
N LYS A 35 -16.61 20.80 -12.29
CA LYS A 35 -15.28 20.68 -12.87
C LYS A 35 -15.07 19.40 -13.66
N TYR A 36 -15.66 18.27 -13.22
CA TYR A 36 -15.44 16.95 -13.77
C TYR A 36 -16.70 16.36 -14.43
N GLU A 37 -16.51 15.74 -15.60
CA GLU A 37 -17.45 14.82 -16.24
C GLU A 37 -16.99 13.39 -15.95
N ILE A 38 -17.77 12.65 -15.15
CA ILE A 38 -17.36 11.39 -14.57
C ILE A 38 -17.89 10.22 -15.39
N THR A 39 -17.01 9.29 -15.76
CA THR A 39 -17.33 7.97 -16.30
C THR A 39 -16.90 6.90 -15.30
N SER A 40 -17.82 6.04 -14.92
CA SER A 40 -17.60 4.99 -13.93
C SER A 40 -17.19 3.68 -14.58
N PHE A 41 -16.02 3.13 -14.21
CA PHE A 41 -15.52 1.83 -14.67
C PHE A 41 -15.53 0.86 -13.49
N TYR A 42 -16.55 0.04 -13.40
CA TYR A 42 -16.67 -1.00 -12.39
C TYR A 42 -16.07 -2.31 -12.87
N ILE A 43 -15.25 -2.94 -12.01
CA ILE A 43 -14.72 -4.28 -12.23
C ILE A 43 -15.36 -5.21 -11.21
N SER A 44 -16.11 -6.20 -11.66
CA SER A 44 -16.72 -7.21 -10.78
C SER A 44 -15.68 -8.20 -10.24
N LYS A 45 -16.06 -9.01 -9.25
CA LYS A 45 -15.18 -10.00 -8.60
C LYS A 45 -14.64 -11.08 -9.55
N ASP A 46 -15.34 -11.33 -10.66
CA ASP A 46 -14.89 -12.23 -11.73
C ASP A 46 -14.04 -11.55 -12.82
N GLY A 47 -13.71 -10.25 -12.64
CA GLY A 47 -12.90 -9.47 -13.57
C GLY A 47 -13.64 -8.88 -14.76
N THR A 48 -14.99 -8.98 -14.80
CA THR A 48 -15.79 -8.36 -15.86
C THR A 48 -15.88 -6.84 -15.68
N TRP A 49 -15.67 -6.09 -16.77
CA TRP A 49 -15.71 -4.63 -16.77
C TRP A 49 -17.08 -4.08 -17.19
N PHE A 50 -17.49 -3.02 -16.50
CA PHE A 50 -18.73 -2.28 -16.80
C PHE A 50 -18.43 -0.79 -16.85
N THR A 51 -18.94 -0.10 -17.87
CA THR A 51 -18.89 1.36 -18.00
C THR A 51 -20.31 1.91 -17.78
N ASP A 52 -20.50 2.78 -16.79
CA ASP A 52 -21.78 3.34 -16.39
C ASP A 52 -22.91 2.28 -16.30
N GLY A 53 -22.57 1.15 -15.67
CA GLY A 53 -23.48 0.03 -15.42
C GLY A 53 -23.72 -0.89 -16.62
N LYS A 54 -23.12 -0.64 -17.77
CA LYS A 54 -23.21 -1.49 -18.97
C LYS A 54 -21.91 -2.27 -19.17
N ARG A 55 -22.01 -3.58 -19.52
CA ARG A 55 -20.83 -4.38 -19.80
C ARG A 55 -19.96 -3.75 -20.88
N THR A 56 -18.71 -3.50 -20.57
CA THR A 56 -17.75 -2.86 -21.49
C THR A 56 -17.23 -3.89 -22.50
N LYS A 57 -17.31 -3.57 -23.78
CA LYS A 57 -16.79 -4.42 -24.87
C LYS A 57 -15.34 -4.09 -25.21
N ASP A 58 -14.97 -2.83 -25.10
CA ASP A 58 -13.65 -2.29 -25.44
C ASP A 58 -13.20 -1.33 -24.34
N VAL A 59 -12.50 -1.90 -23.35
CA VAL A 59 -12.00 -1.17 -22.18
C VAL A 59 -10.93 -0.17 -22.57
N PHE A 60 -10.03 -0.56 -23.48
CA PHE A 60 -8.89 0.27 -23.89
C PHE A 60 -9.36 1.58 -24.55
N ASN A 61 -10.24 1.50 -25.55
CA ASN A 61 -10.75 2.68 -26.21
C ASN A 61 -11.61 3.53 -25.26
N SER A 62 -12.41 2.91 -24.40
CA SER A 62 -13.21 3.65 -23.41
C SER A 62 -12.36 4.45 -22.44
N LEU A 63 -11.24 3.90 -21.97
CA LEU A 63 -10.30 4.60 -21.08
C LEU A 63 -9.49 5.67 -21.82
N LYS A 64 -9.13 5.44 -23.08
CA LYS A 64 -8.39 6.40 -23.92
C LYS A 64 -9.16 7.70 -24.19
N GLU A 65 -10.49 7.67 -24.08
CA GLU A 65 -11.33 8.87 -24.24
C GLU A 65 -11.34 9.79 -23.00
N MET A 66 -10.74 9.34 -21.88
CA MET A 66 -10.66 10.12 -20.64
C MET A 66 -9.46 11.06 -20.70
N ASP A 67 -9.60 12.25 -20.08
CA ASP A 67 -8.48 13.17 -19.86
C ASP A 67 -7.59 12.69 -18.71
N CYS A 68 -8.21 12.05 -17.72
CA CYS A 68 -7.53 11.46 -16.56
C CYS A 68 -8.32 10.24 -16.05
N VAL A 69 -7.61 9.27 -15.48
CA VAL A 69 -8.20 8.10 -14.81
C VAL A 69 -7.78 8.07 -13.35
N PHE A 70 -8.72 7.83 -12.44
CA PHE A 70 -8.42 7.58 -11.03
C PHE A 70 -8.70 6.11 -10.71
N PRO A 71 -7.68 5.26 -10.64
CA PRO A 71 -7.85 3.85 -10.30
C PRO A 71 -7.94 3.68 -8.80
N ILE A 72 -9.15 3.54 -8.28
CA ILE A 72 -9.46 3.38 -6.86
C ILE A 72 -9.53 1.88 -6.54
N LEU A 73 -8.50 1.14 -6.92
CA LEU A 73 -8.39 -0.30 -6.69
C LEU A 73 -7.39 -0.55 -5.58
N HIS A 74 -7.75 -1.40 -4.63
CA HIS A 74 -6.89 -1.77 -3.51
C HIS A 74 -6.40 -3.21 -3.63
N GLY A 75 -5.17 -3.46 -3.15
CA GLY A 75 -4.53 -4.77 -3.20
C GLY A 75 -4.18 -5.23 -4.61
N LYS A 76 -4.39 -6.54 -4.86
CA LYS A 76 -4.00 -7.18 -6.13
C LYS A 76 -4.63 -6.51 -7.36
N ASN A 77 -3.84 -6.31 -8.38
CA ASN A 77 -4.10 -5.58 -9.63
C ASN A 77 -4.30 -4.06 -9.45
N GLY A 78 -4.49 -3.56 -8.24
CA GLY A 78 -4.65 -2.13 -7.95
C GLY A 78 -3.35 -1.46 -7.54
N GLU A 79 -2.63 -2.06 -6.57
CA GLU A 79 -1.43 -1.49 -5.97
C GLU A 79 -0.13 -2.16 -6.42
N ASP A 80 -0.20 -3.23 -7.21
CA ASP A 80 0.94 -4.04 -7.67
C ASP A 80 1.53 -3.61 -9.01
N GLY A 81 1.08 -2.47 -9.56
CA GLY A 81 1.53 -1.90 -10.82
C GLY A 81 0.78 -2.39 -12.06
N ASN A 82 -0.09 -3.41 -11.96
CA ASN A 82 -0.79 -3.97 -13.12
C ASN A 82 -1.73 -2.95 -13.77
N ILE A 83 -2.57 -2.27 -12.99
CA ILE A 83 -3.47 -1.24 -13.52
C ILE A 83 -2.69 -0.02 -14.03
N ALA A 84 -1.63 0.39 -13.32
CA ALA A 84 -0.77 1.48 -13.74
C ALA A 84 -0.13 1.17 -15.10
N GLY A 85 0.46 -0.03 -15.27
CA GLY A 85 1.05 -0.47 -16.53
C GLY A 85 0.05 -0.53 -17.68
N MET A 86 -1.19 -0.95 -17.43
CA MET A 86 -2.26 -0.91 -18.44
C MET A 86 -2.56 0.54 -18.87
N LEU A 87 -2.68 1.47 -17.93
CA LEU A 87 -2.97 2.88 -18.20
C LEU A 87 -1.79 3.57 -18.91
N GLU A 88 -0.55 3.19 -18.57
CA GLU A 88 0.65 3.65 -19.29
C GLU A 88 0.66 3.18 -20.76
N ILE A 89 0.31 1.92 -21.04
CA ILE A 89 0.21 1.39 -22.41
C ILE A 89 -0.90 2.10 -23.20
N ILE A 90 -2.03 2.42 -22.56
CA ILE A 90 -3.14 3.18 -23.19
C ILE A 90 -2.72 4.61 -23.49
N GLY A 91 -1.76 5.17 -22.73
CA GLY A 91 -1.30 6.55 -22.86
C GLY A 91 -2.28 7.57 -22.28
N VAL A 92 -3.00 7.20 -21.21
CA VAL A 92 -3.92 8.10 -20.49
C VAL A 92 -3.29 8.54 -19.18
N SER A 93 -3.46 9.82 -18.80
CA SER A 93 -3.06 10.32 -17.49
C SER A 93 -3.83 9.59 -16.38
N TYR A 94 -3.17 9.27 -15.28
CA TYR A 94 -3.84 8.59 -14.16
C TYR A 94 -3.28 9.01 -12.79
N VAL A 95 -4.13 8.97 -11.78
CA VAL A 95 -3.79 9.26 -10.39
C VAL A 95 -3.07 8.07 -9.76
N GLY A 96 -2.00 8.32 -9.03
CA GLY A 96 -1.28 7.32 -8.24
C GLY A 96 0.18 7.13 -8.66
N CYS A 97 0.82 6.18 -8.00
CA CYS A 97 2.18 5.78 -8.29
C CYS A 97 2.30 5.08 -9.65
N LYS A 98 3.50 5.13 -10.24
CA LYS A 98 3.80 4.46 -11.51
C LYS A 98 3.95 2.95 -11.33
N THR A 99 4.00 2.25 -12.45
CA THR A 99 4.13 0.78 -12.50
C THR A 99 5.28 0.27 -11.64
N LEU A 100 6.48 0.86 -11.76
CA LEU A 100 7.67 0.40 -11.04
C LEU A 100 7.51 0.58 -9.53
N SER A 101 7.18 1.78 -9.07
CA SER A 101 7.03 2.06 -7.64
C SER A 101 5.90 1.26 -7.00
N SER A 102 4.77 1.09 -7.69
CA SER A 102 3.67 0.26 -7.23
C SER A 102 4.11 -1.21 -7.05
N ALA A 103 4.80 -1.78 -8.03
CA ALA A 103 5.30 -3.15 -7.97
C ALA A 103 6.34 -3.34 -6.85
N ILE A 104 7.23 -2.38 -6.68
CA ILE A 104 8.24 -2.39 -5.59
C ILE A 104 7.56 -2.32 -4.23
N CYS A 105 6.68 -1.35 -4.01
CA CYS A 105 6.01 -1.14 -2.71
C CYS A 105 5.12 -2.33 -2.34
N MET A 106 4.53 -3.02 -3.31
CA MET A 106 3.73 -4.22 -3.05
C MET A 106 4.58 -5.40 -2.57
N ASP A 107 5.82 -5.55 -3.06
CA ASP A 107 6.73 -6.62 -2.66
C ASP A 107 7.58 -6.20 -1.45
N LYS A 108 7.15 -6.62 -0.25
CA LYS A 108 7.80 -6.23 1.02
C LYS A 108 9.28 -6.62 1.11
N VAL A 109 9.68 -7.72 0.45
CA VAL A 109 11.11 -8.12 0.39
C VAL A 109 11.92 -7.11 -0.41
N ILE A 110 11.43 -6.72 -1.59
CA ILE A 110 12.12 -5.75 -2.44
C ILE A 110 12.13 -4.37 -1.79
N THR A 111 10.98 -3.94 -1.24
CA THR A 111 10.89 -2.68 -0.48
C THR A 111 11.95 -2.61 0.61
N LYS A 112 12.02 -3.63 1.49
CA LYS A 112 13.00 -3.65 2.59
C LYS A 112 14.43 -3.59 2.09
N LYS A 113 14.80 -4.37 1.08
CA LYS A 113 16.16 -4.35 0.50
C LYS A 113 16.56 -2.98 -0.04
N LEU A 114 15.63 -2.27 -0.69
CA LEU A 114 15.88 -0.91 -1.17
C LEU A 114 16.02 0.10 -0.02
N LEU A 115 15.18 -0.01 1.00
CA LEU A 115 15.25 0.84 2.19
C LEU A 115 16.55 0.63 2.97
N GLU A 116 16.97 -0.62 3.20
CA GLU A 116 18.26 -0.95 3.83
C GLU A 116 19.43 -0.36 3.04
N LYS A 117 19.40 -0.47 1.71
CA LYS A 117 20.44 0.13 0.85
C LYS A 117 20.49 1.66 0.97
N ALA A 118 19.37 2.30 1.29
CA ALA A 118 19.27 3.73 1.55
C ALA A 118 19.53 4.11 3.02
N ASN A 119 19.97 3.17 3.86
CA ASN A 119 20.19 3.31 5.31
C ASN A 119 18.91 3.74 6.06
N ILE A 120 17.76 3.25 5.63
CA ILE A 120 16.49 3.38 6.33
C ILE A 120 16.25 2.09 7.12
N ASN A 121 16.01 2.23 8.42
CA ASN A 121 15.78 1.08 9.29
C ASN A 121 14.45 0.41 8.96
N VAL A 122 14.48 -0.92 8.92
CA VAL A 122 13.32 -1.82 8.81
C VAL A 122 13.42 -2.89 9.89
N SER A 123 12.32 -3.59 10.21
CA SER A 123 12.38 -4.74 11.11
C SER A 123 13.29 -5.83 10.54
N LYS A 124 13.99 -6.57 11.40
CA LYS A 124 14.78 -7.74 10.98
C LYS A 124 13.85 -8.78 10.36
N TYR A 125 14.34 -9.47 9.35
CA TYR A 125 13.52 -10.44 8.62
C TYR A 125 14.34 -11.59 8.03
N MET A 126 13.65 -12.69 7.80
CA MET A 126 14.08 -13.79 6.93
C MET A 126 13.14 -13.83 5.72
N PHE A 127 13.70 -14.04 4.54
CA PHE A 127 12.94 -14.26 3.33
C PHE A 127 12.92 -15.74 2.98
N ILE A 128 11.73 -16.32 2.94
CA ILE A 128 11.48 -17.72 2.55
C ILE A 128 10.80 -17.76 1.19
N LYS A 129 11.23 -18.68 0.33
CA LYS A 129 10.57 -18.97 -0.95
C LYS A 129 10.06 -20.40 -0.97
N LYS A 130 8.79 -20.57 -1.35
CA LYS A 130 8.19 -21.86 -1.67
C LYS A 130 8.50 -22.23 -3.11
N ILE A 131 9.14 -23.39 -3.32
CA ILE A 131 9.39 -23.96 -4.65
C ILE A 131 8.88 -25.38 -4.64
N ASN A 132 7.85 -25.67 -5.45
CA ASN A 132 7.07 -26.88 -5.37
C ASN A 132 6.51 -27.05 -3.93
N ASP A 133 6.81 -28.16 -3.27
CA ASP A 133 6.35 -28.48 -1.91
C ASP A 133 7.40 -28.16 -0.84
N ASN A 134 8.53 -27.57 -1.21
CA ASN A 134 9.62 -27.27 -0.29
C ASN A 134 9.75 -25.78 -0.02
N PHE A 135 10.19 -25.44 1.20
CA PHE A 135 10.53 -24.09 1.59
C PHE A 135 12.04 -23.90 1.62
N TYR A 136 12.49 -22.77 1.11
CA TYR A 136 13.91 -22.41 1.08
C TYR A 136 14.10 -21.04 1.73
N TRP A 137 15.06 -20.94 2.63
CA TRP A 137 15.57 -19.65 3.06
C TRP A 137 16.42 -19.05 1.94
N VAL A 138 16.08 -17.85 1.51
CA VAL A 138 16.85 -17.09 0.53
C VAL A 138 17.76 -16.13 1.28
N GLN A 139 19.05 -16.42 1.30
CA GLN A 139 20.07 -15.63 1.98
C GLN A 139 20.39 -14.34 1.21
N ASP A 140 21.16 -13.43 1.81
CA ASP A 140 21.50 -12.14 1.21
C ASP A 140 22.31 -12.23 -0.08
N ASN A 141 23.13 -13.28 -0.21
CA ASN A 141 23.87 -13.63 -1.43
C ASN A 141 23.01 -14.36 -2.47
N TYR A 142 21.70 -14.51 -2.20
CA TYR A 142 20.72 -15.25 -3.01
C TYR A 142 20.95 -16.76 -3.09
N ASP A 143 21.73 -17.35 -2.19
CA ASP A 143 21.76 -18.80 -2.03
C ASP A 143 20.47 -19.31 -1.41
N TYR A 144 20.06 -20.50 -1.83
CA TYR A 144 18.84 -21.18 -1.38
C TYR A 144 19.21 -22.29 -0.42
N VAL A 145 18.84 -22.15 0.84
CA VAL A 145 19.03 -23.19 1.86
C VAL A 145 17.69 -23.89 2.07
N LEU A 146 17.65 -25.20 1.78
CA LEU A 146 16.45 -26.02 2.05
C LEU A 146 16.16 -25.99 3.54
N LEU A 147 14.93 -25.65 3.90
CA LEU A 147 14.50 -25.58 5.28
C LEU A 147 13.90 -26.91 5.72
N ASP A 148 14.50 -27.51 6.73
CA ASP A 148 13.87 -28.49 7.59
C ASP A 148 13.55 -27.85 8.94
N LYS A 149 12.96 -28.65 9.84
CA LYS A 149 12.56 -28.18 11.17
C LYS A 149 13.72 -27.58 11.97
N GLU A 150 14.88 -28.27 11.98
CA GLU A 150 16.03 -27.88 12.82
C GLU A 150 16.66 -26.59 12.30
N ILE A 151 16.84 -26.48 10.98
CA ILE A 151 17.41 -25.30 10.32
C ILE A 151 16.47 -24.10 10.51
N LEU A 152 15.16 -24.27 10.30
CA LEU A 152 14.20 -23.18 10.43
C LEU A 152 14.14 -22.65 11.87
N ASP A 153 13.96 -23.53 12.85
CA ASP A 153 13.84 -23.12 14.26
C ASP A 153 15.14 -22.49 14.77
N LEU A 154 16.29 -23.08 14.44
CA LEU A 154 17.60 -22.51 14.80
C LEU A 154 17.81 -21.13 14.17
N SER A 155 17.47 -20.98 12.88
CA SER A 155 17.64 -19.71 12.17
C SER A 155 16.77 -18.61 12.77
N VAL A 156 15.49 -18.89 13.05
CA VAL A 156 14.57 -17.93 13.68
C VAL A 156 15.06 -17.54 15.07
N ASN A 157 15.43 -18.51 15.91
CA ASN A 157 15.95 -18.23 17.26
C ASN A 157 17.26 -17.44 17.24
N THR A 158 18.09 -17.60 16.19
CA THR A 158 19.38 -16.90 16.09
C THR A 158 19.23 -15.47 15.55
N LEU A 159 18.36 -15.27 14.56
CA LEU A 159 18.26 -14.00 13.83
C LEU A 159 17.17 -13.08 14.35
N LEU A 160 16.04 -13.62 14.80
CA LEU A 160 14.83 -12.85 15.09
C LEU A 160 14.36 -12.97 16.55
N ASN A 161 14.40 -14.17 17.13
CA ASN A 161 13.76 -14.60 18.38
C ASN A 161 12.21 -14.57 18.29
N TYR A 162 11.58 -15.52 18.99
CA TYR A 162 10.12 -15.52 19.14
C TYR A 162 9.66 -14.44 20.14
N PRO A 163 8.44 -13.85 19.96
CA PRO A 163 7.52 -14.11 18.86
C PRO A 163 7.98 -13.49 17.54
N VAL A 164 7.52 -14.08 16.42
CA VAL A 164 7.76 -13.56 15.07
C VAL A 164 6.46 -13.32 14.33
N VAL A 165 6.49 -12.46 13.31
CA VAL A 165 5.38 -12.21 12.39
C VAL A 165 5.67 -12.89 11.07
N VAL A 166 4.74 -13.72 10.60
CA VAL A 166 4.81 -14.37 9.28
C VAL A 166 3.81 -13.71 8.36
N LYS A 167 4.24 -13.32 7.16
CA LYS A 167 3.36 -12.67 6.18
C LYS A 167 3.75 -12.99 4.73
N PRO A 168 2.75 -13.07 3.82
CA PRO A 168 3.03 -13.09 2.39
C PRO A 168 3.71 -11.78 1.97
N SER A 169 4.69 -11.83 1.06
CA SER A 169 5.43 -10.63 0.63
C SER A 169 4.55 -9.67 -0.17
N ARG A 170 3.68 -10.21 -1.04
CA ARG A 170 2.86 -9.45 -2.00
C ARG A 170 1.36 -9.51 -1.68
N SER A 171 1.02 -9.39 -0.40
CA SER A 171 -0.38 -9.33 0.05
C SER A 171 -0.63 -8.08 0.87
N GLY A 172 -1.84 -7.52 0.76
CA GLY A 172 -2.31 -6.36 1.52
C GLY A 172 -3.31 -6.74 2.62
N SER A 173 -3.77 -5.73 3.35
CA SER A 173 -4.87 -5.85 4.33
C SER A 173 -4.72 -6.97 5.35
N SER A 174 -3.51 -7.27 5.77
CA SER A 174 -3.19 -8.32 6.76
C SER A 174 -3.67 -9.73 6.37
N VAL A 175 -3.93 -10.00 5.08
CA VAL A 175 -4.32 -11.32 4.61
C VAL A 175 -3.13 -12.28 4.68
N GLY A 176 -3.29 -13.41 5.39
CA GLY A 176 -2.23 -14.40 5.60
C GLY A 176 -1.14 -13.96 6.58
N VAL A 177 -1.41 -12.93 7.41
CA VAL A 177 -0.48 -12.47 8.45
C VAL A 177 -0.81 -13.15 9.77
N SER A 178 0.19 -13.76 10.39
CA SER A 178 0.06 -14.46 11.67
C SER A 178 1.25 -14.18 12.58
N VAL A 179 1.02 -14.14 13.89
CA VAL A 179 2.07 -14.14 14.91
C VAL A 179 2.36 -15.57 15.31
N ALA A 180 3.62 -15.93 15.47
CA ALA A 180 4.05 -17.23 15.95
C ALA A 180 4.92 -17.08 17.20
N ASN A 181 4.54 -17.77 18.28
CA ASN A 181 5.21 -17.73 19.57
C ASN A 181 6.19 -18.89 19.75
N ASP A 182 6.08 -19.91 18.91
CA ASP A 182 6.94 -21.10 18.90
C ASP A 182 7.02 -21.70 17.49
N TYR A 183 7.82 -22.77 17.37
CA TYR A 183 8.02 -23.47 16.09
C TYR A 183 6.73 -24.02 15.49
N LEU A 184 5.82 -24.56 16.28
CA LEU A 184 4.58 -25.18 15.77
C LEU A 184 3.66 -24.13 15.17
N GLU A 185 3.53 -22.98 15.84
CA GLU A 185 2.78 -21.84 15.31
C GLU A 185 3.46 -21.25 14.07
N LEU A 186 4.81 -21.20 14.04
CA LEU A 186 5.59 -20.76 12.88
C LEU A 186 5.34 -21.64 11.65
N GLU A 187 5.39 -22.96 11.80
CA GLU A 187 5.14 -23.90 10.69
C GLU A 187 3.72 -23.71 10.12
N ASN A 188 2.72 -23.57 10.98
CA ASN A 188 1.34 -23.30 10.57
C ASN A 188 1.22 -21.95 9.86
N ALA A 189 1.83 -20.90 10.39
CA ALA A 189 1.81 -19.56 9.81
C ALA A 189 2.48 -19.50 8.43
N ILE A 190 3.62 -20.22 8.23
CA ILE A 190 4.28 -20.33 6.92
C ILE A 190 3.38 -21.04 5.91
N ASN A 191 2.75 -22.14 6.32
CA ASN A 191 1.83 -22.87 5.45
C ASN A 191 0.63 -22.01 5.05
N GLU A 192 0.04 -21.26 5.98
CA GLU A 192 -1.04 -20.32 5.71
C GLU A 192 -0.61 -19.21 4.75
N ALA A 193 0.51 -18.52 5.03
CA ALA A 193 1.04 -17.46 4.19
C ALA A 193 1.34 -17.94 2.77
N SER A 194 1.79 -19.20 2.63
CA SER A 194 2.11 -19.83 1.34
C SER A 194 0.90 -20.06 0.41
N ILE A 195 -0.31 -19.96 0.92
CA ILE A 195 -1.53 -20.02 0.12
C ILE A 195 -1.68 -18.76 -0.73
N TYR A 196 -1.20 -17.62 -0.21
CA TYR A 196 -1.37 -16.32 -0.83
C TYR A 196 -0.16 -15.88 -1.66
N ASP A 197 1.07 -16.30 -1.28
CA ASP A 197 2.29 -15.95 -2.01
C ASP A 197 3.37 -17.04 -1.83
N GLU A 198 4.14 -17.28 -2.89
CA GLU A 198 5.36 -18.12 -2.81
C GLU A 198 6.50 -17.45 -2.05
N LYS A 199 6.48 -16.12 -1.93
CA LYS A 199 7.43 -15.32 -1.15
C LYS A 199 6.84 -15.05 0.23
N ILE A 200 7.52 -15.52 1.27
CA ILE A 200 7.08 -15.39 2.66
C ILE A 200 8.13 -14.63 3.44
N LEU A 201 7.69 -13.68 4.22
CA LEU A 201 8.50 -12.91 5.14
C LEU A 201 8.25 -13.43 6.56
N ILE A 202 9.33 -13.70 7.30
CA ILE A 202 9.30 -13.90 8.76
C ILE A 202 10.05 -12.72 9.35
N GLU A 203 9.40 -11.95 10.21
CA GLU A 203 9.94 -10.73 10.81
C GLU A 203 9.94 -10.83 12.33
N GLU A 204 10.87 -10.13 12.98
CA GLU A 204 10.78 -9.90 14.41
C GLU A 204 9.45 -9.23 14.76
N PHE A 205 8.84 -9.64 15.87
CA PHE A 205 7.66 -8.97 16.39
C PHE A 205 8.07 -7.63 17.01
N ILE A 206 7.45 -6.56 16.57
CA ILE A 206 7.73 -5.20 17.06
C ILE A 206 6.65 -4.78 18.05
N ASP A 207 7.02 -4.66 19.32
CA ASP A 207 6.18 -4.03 20.32
C ASP A 207 6.44 -2.52 20.33
N GLY A 208 5.75 -1.80 19.48
CA GLY A 208 5.92 -0.38 19.23
C GLY A 208 4.63 0.33 18.83
N LYS A 209 4.67 1.65 18.76
CA LYS A 209 3.54 2.43 18.23
C LYS A 209 3.52 2.31 16.72
N GLU A 210 2.36 1.99 16.15
CA GLU A 210 2.14 2.03 14.71
C GLU A 210 1.83 3.47 14.27
N LEU A 211 2.69 4.03 13.43
CA LEU A 211 2.54 5.37 12.87
C LEU A 211 2.27 5.30 11.38
N GLU A 212 1.41 6.19 10.91
CA GLU A 212 1.11 6.39 9.49
C GLU A 212 1.32 7.85 9.09
N VAL A 213 1.97 8.08 7.96
CA VAL A 213 2.19 9.43 7.42
C VAL A 213 1.86 9.45 5.94
N ALA A 214 1.03 10.40 5.54
CA ALA A 214 0.64 10.61 4.16
C ALA A 214 1.59 11.55 3.43
N VAL A 215 1.93 11.21 2.18
CA VAL A 215 2.69 12.06 1.27
C VAL A 215 1.86 12.33 0.03
N LEU A 216 1.86 13.58 -0.42
CA LEU A 216 1.17 14.06 -1.62
C LEU A 216 2.16 14.85 -2.49
N GLY A 217 2.25 14.52 -3.77
CA GLY A 217 3.04 15.28 -4.74
C GLY A 217 3.94 14.40 -5.61
N ASN A 218 4.53 15.04 -6.64
CA ASN A 218 5.54 14.44 -7.51
C ASN A 218 6.94 14.96 -7.15
N ASN A 219 7.25 16.22 -7.47
CA ASN A 219 8.52 16.88 -7.15
C ASN A 219 8.41 17.70 -5.87
N ASP A 220 7.34 18.49 -5.76
CA ASP A 220 7.02 19.27 -4.57
C ASP A 220 6.15 18.40 -3.65
N LEU A 221 6.77 17.92 -2.56
CA LEU A 221 6.15 16.96 -1.67
C LEU A 221 5.52 17.66 -0.46
N THR A 222 4.26 17.34 -0.21
CA THR A 222 3.53 17.72 1.00
C THR A 222 3.44 16.49 1.92
N VAL A 223 3.89 16.63 3.16
CA VAL A 223 3.84 15.59 4.19
C VAL A 223 2.81 15.97 5.24
N SER A 224 1.95 15.06 5.60
CA SER A 224 0.92 15.25 6.62
C SER A 224 1.48 15.36 8.04
N ASN A 225 0.60 15.62 8.99
CA ASN A 225 0.85 15.28 10.38
C ASN A 225 0.93 13.74 10.54
N ILE A 226 1.37 13.30 11.72
CA ILE A 226 1.60 11.89 12.01
C ILE A 226 0.34 11.28 12.60
N GLY A 227 -0.13 10.20 12.01
CA GLY A 227 -1.20 9.36 12.54
C GLY A 227 -0.65 8.25 13.43
N ASN A 228 -1.42 7.87 14.42
CA ASN A 228 -1.16 6.72 15.28
C ASN A 228 -2.34 5.77 15.20
N ILE A 229 -2.04 4.50 14.96
CA ILE A 229 -3.00 3.41 15.00
C ILE A 229 -2.96 2.82 16.41
N ILE A 230 -4.13 2.73 17.04
CA ILE A 230 -4.31 2.05 18.32
C ILE A 230 -5.11 0.79 18.01
N PRO A 231 -4.45 -0.35 17.81
CA PRO A 231 -5.14 -1.58 17.45
C PRO A 231 -5.94 -2.14 18.63
N ASP A 232 -7.07 -2.77 18.33
CA ASP A 232 -7.87 -3.51 19.34
C ASP A 232 -7.29 -4.91 19.61
N GLU A 233 -6.44 -5.43 18.70
CA GLU A 233 -5.84 -6.76 18.70
C GLU A 233 -4.32 -6.64 18.58
N ILE A 234 -3.58 -7.72 18.93
CA ILE A 234 -2.11 -7.77 18.85
C ILE A 234 -1.60 -7.52 17.43
N VAL A 235 -2.35 -7.95 16.42
CA VAL A 235 -2.09 -7.65 15.01
C VAL A 235 -3.24 -6.83 14.45
N TYR A 236 -2.92 -5.74 13.78
CA TYR A 236 -3.91 -4.90 13.10
C TYR A 236 -4.51 -5.63 11.90
N SER A 237 -5.47 -6.52 12.19
CA SER A 237 -6.11 -7.43 11.24
C SER A 237 -7.02 -6.70 10.24
N TYR A 238 -7.41 -7.39 9.14
CA TYR A 238 -8.41 -6.89 8.19
C TYR A 238 -9.73 -6.53 8.90
N ASN A 239 -10.19 -7.35 9.84
CA ASN A 239 -11.41 -7.07 10.59
C ASN A 239 -11.23 -5.83 11.47
N SER A 240 -10.09 -5.67 12.11
CA SER A 240 -9.73 -4.52 12.93
C SER A 240 -9.65 -3.23 12.10
N LYS A 241 -9.10 -3.31 10.85
CA LYS A 241 -8.99 -2.17 9.92
C LYS A 241 -10.35 -1.66 9.42
N TYR A 242 -11.30 -2.54 9.12
CA TYR A 242 -12.54 -2.17 8.40
C TYR A 242 -13.82 -2.44 9.18
N LYS A 243 -13.79 -3.29 10.22
CA LYS A 243 -14.97 -3.67 11.02
C LYS A 243 -14.75 -3.54 12.53
N GLY A 244 -13.52 -3.39 12.99
CA GLY A 244 -13.15 -3.30 14.41
C GLY A 244 -13.30 -1.89 15.00
N ASN A 245 -12.98 -1.79 16.29
CA ASN A 245 -12.98 -0.53 17.04
C ASN A 245 -11.61 0.12 17.11
N SER A 246 -10.64 -0.30 16.27
CA SER A 246 -9.31 0.30 16.22
C SER A 246 -9.40 1.80 16.03
N LYS A 247 -8.76 2.54 16.89
CA LYS A 247 -8.79 4.00 16.87
C LYS A 247 -7.64 4.52 16.02
N THR A 248 -7.98 5.37 15.06
CA THR A 248 -7.01 6.15 14.30
C THR A 248 -7.00 7.57 14.83
N VAL A 249 -5.86 8.04 15.31
CA VAL A 249 -5.72 9.36 15.93
C VAL A 249 -4.60 10.11 15.22
N VAL A 250 -4.87 11.34 14.78
CA VAL A 250 -3.81 12.25 14.37
C VAL A 250 -3.17 12.82 15.63
N LEU A 251 -1.86 12.70 15.75
CA LEU A 251 -1.13 13.18 16.92
C LEU A 251 -1.06 14.71 16.90
N ASN A 252 -1.64 15.33 17.93
CA ASN A 252 -1.65 16.78 18.05
C ASN A 252 -0.32 17.35 18.60
N THR A 253 0.44 16.51 19.31
CA THR A 253 1.74 16.91 19.91
C THR A 253 2.71 15.75 19.81
N ILE A 254 3.84 16.00 19.21
CA ILE A 254 5.00 15.12 19.17
C ILE A 254 6.24 16.01 19.39
N GLU A 255 7.29 15.47 19.96
CA GLU A 255 8.54 16.22 20.12
C GLU A 255 9.07 16.65 18.74
N GLU A 256 9.43 17.94 18.59
CA GLU A 256 9.80 18.55 17.31
C GLU A 256 10.95 17.81 16.60
N ASN A 257 11.96 17.38 17.37
CA ASN A 257 13.08 16.62 16.82
C ASN A 257 12.64 15.25 16.28
N LEU A 258 11.73 14.58 16.98
CA LEU A 258 11.19 13.28 16.56
C LEU A 258 10.28 13.44 15.33
N GLU A 259 9.45 14.47 15.32
CA GLU A 259 8.59 14.79 14.16
C GLU A 259 9.44 15.04 12.91
N SER A 260 10.46 15.87 13.04
CA SER A 260 11.39 16.17 11.93
C SER A 260 12.10 14.92 11.43
N LYS A 261 12.54 14.04 12.34
CA LYS A 261 13.16 12.76 11.99
C LYS A 261 12.21 11.85 11.24
N ILE A 262 10.95 11.71 11.72
CA ILE A 262 9.92 10.91 11.05
C ILE A 262 9.65 11.44 9.64
N LYS A 263 9.39 12.74 9.49
CA LYS A 263 9.11 13.36 8.19
C LYS A 263 10.26 13.20 7.20
N ASN A 264 11.50 13.30 7.66
CA ASN A 264 12.69 13.08 6.82
C ASN A 264 12.80 11.62 6.34
N ILE A 265 12.55 10.65 7.21
CA ILE A 265 12.52 9.23 6.84
C ILE A 265 11.41 8.97 5.80
N VAL A 266 10.21 9.50 6.02
CA VAL A 266 9.07 9.38 5.12
C VAL A 266 9.39 9.95 3.74
N LEU A 267 9.95 11.16 3.67
CA LEU A 267 10.35 11.80 2.40
C LEU A 267 11.44 11.01 1.69
N THR A 268 12.41 10.47 2.43
CA THR A 268 13.49 9.65 1.85
C THR A 268 12.92 8.33 1.34
N THR A 269 12.04 7.65 2.10
CA THR A 269 11.33 6.44 1.70
C THR A 269 10.56 6.65 0.40
N TYR A 270 9.76 7.72 0.33
CA TYR A 270 8.97 8.07 -0.85
C TYR A 270 9.84 8.22 -2.11
N LYS A 271 10.98 8.91 -1.97
CA LYS A 271 11.93 9.15 -3.08
C LYS A 271 12.68 7.89 -3.48
N VAL A 272 13.16 7.09 -2.52
CA VAL A 272 13.90 5.84 -2.78
C VAL A 272 13.05 4.82 -3.52
N LEU A 273 11.75 4.78 -3.22
CA LEU A 273 10.80 3.86 -3.86
C LEU A 273 10.15 4.47 -5.12
N ASP A 274 10.64 5.62 -5.59
CA ASP A 274 10.16 6.31 -6.81
C ASP A 274 8.65 6.58 -6.80
N CYS A 275 8.07 6.85 -5.63
CA CYS A 275 6.65 7.13 -5.48
C CYS A 275 6.26 8.46 -6.13
N SER A 276 5.03 8.57 -6.61
CA SER A 276 4.46 9.77 -7.21
C SER A 276 2.96 9.89 -6.92
N GLY A 277 2.44 11.12 -6.97
CA GLY A 277 1.03 11.40 -6.70
C GLY A 277 0.71 11.29 -5.22
N LEU A 278 0.56 10.07 -4.72
CA LEU A 278 0.25 9.79 -3.31
C LEU A 278 0.90 8.51 -2.83
N ALA A 279 1.24 8.47 -1.54
CA ALA A 279 1.50 7.23 -0.82
C ALA A 279 1.30 7.45 0.69
N ARG A 280 1.07 6.37 1.44
CA ARG A 280 1.10 6.34 2.90
C ARG A 280 2.25 5.45 3.33
N VAL A 281 3.10 6.00 4.18
CA VAL A 281 4.22 5.27 4.78
C VAL A 281 3.81 4.84 6.18
N ASP A 282 3.83 3.54 6.41
CA ASP A 282 3.48 2.91 7.69
C ASP A 282 4.78 2.47 8.38
N MET A 283 4.89 2.75 9.67
CA MET A 283 6.12 2.55 10.42
C MET A 283 5.87 2.20 11.88
N PHE A 284 6.85 1.60 12.53
CA PHE A 284 6.87 1.40 13.98
C PHE A 284 7.79 2.42 14.66
N LEU A 285 7.38 2.87 15.83
CA LEU A 285 8.18 3.71 16.72
C LEU A 285 8.43 2.99 18.05
N ILE A 286 9.71 2.71 18.35
CA ILE A 286 10.17 2.09 19.58
C ILE A 286 11.10 3.09 20.29
N GLY A 287 10.63 3.73 21.35
CA GLY A 287 11.38 4.84 21.94
C GLY A 287 11.61 5.96 20.91
N ASN A 288 12.84 6.14 20.44
CA ASN A 288 13.24 7.11 19.40
C ASN A 288 13.70 6.42 18.10
N GLU A 289 13.58 5.11 18.02
CA GLU A 289 13.88 4.34 16.81
C GLU A 289 12.63 4.23 15.93
N ILE A 290 12.82 4.42 14.62
CA ILE A 290 11.78 4.38 13.61
C ILE A 290 12.13 3.29 12.63
N LEU A 291 11.21 2.34 12.43
CA LEU A 291 11.33 1.24 11.48
C LEU A 291 10.23 1.38 10.42
N VAL A 292 10.58 1.53 9.16
CA VAL A 292 9.59 1.54 8.07
C VAL A 292 9.06 0.10 7.90
N ASN A 293 7.73 -0.05 7.93
CA ASN A 293 7.04 -1.32 7.77
C ASN A 293 6.64 -1.58 6.32
N GLU A 294 5.80 -0.70 5.76
CA GLU A 294 5.32 -0.80 4.38
C GLU A 294 4.97 0.56 3.79
N VAL A 295 4.80 0.61 2.47
CA VAL A 295 4.35 1.79 1.74
C VAL A 295 3.13 1.42 0.88
N ASN A 296 2.02 2.12 1.10
CA ASN A 296 0.77 1.92 0.38
C ASN A 296 0.65 2.96 -0.73
N THR A 297 0.70 2.52 -1.98
CA THR A 297 0.70 3.39 -3.17
C THR A 297 -0.70 3.84 -3.61
N MET A 298 -1.74 3.14 -3.14
CA MET A 298 -3.14 3.55 -3.24
C MET A 298 -3.84 3.27 -1.90
N PRO A 299 -3.55 4.07 -0.85
CA PRO A 299 -4.14 3.87 0.46
C PRO A 299 -5.66 3.99 0.41
N GLY A 300 -6.35 3.40 1.39
CA GLY A 300 -7.80 3.50 1.51
C GLY A 300 -8.28 4.95 1.40
N PHE A 301 -9.33 5.16 0.61
CA PHE A 301 -9.83 6.48 0.24
C PHE A 301 -11.30 6.70 0.65
N THR A 302 -11.76 6.00 1.69
CA THR A 302 -13.08 6.26 2.31
C THR A 302 -13.01 7.47 3.22
N SER A 303 -14.16 8.03 3.60
CA SER A 303 -14.22 9.17 4.54
C SER A 303 -13.64 8.88 5.92
N ILE A 304 -13.49 7.60 6.28
CA ILE A 304 -12.91 7.17 7.57
C ILE A 304 -11.45 6.70 7.42
N SER A 305 -10.94 6.61 6.20
CA SER A 305 -9.57 6.15 5.93
C SER A 305 -8.53 7.15 6.43
N MET A 306 -7.37 6.64 6.86
CA MET A 306 -6.34 7.48 7.47
C MET A 306 -5.74 8.48 6.49
N TYR A 307 -5.49 8.11 5.22
CA TYR A 307 -4.86 9.02 4.26
C TYR A 307 -5.61 10.34 4.09
N PRO A 308 -6.93 10.37 3.80
CA PRO A 308 -7.68 11.61 3.75
C PRO A 308 -7.69 12.38 5.08
N LYS A 309 -7.83 11.69 6.22
CA LYS A 309 -7.77 12.34 7.55
C LYS A 309 -6.43 13.01 7.83
N LEU A 310 -5.33 12.38 7.42
CA LEU A 310 -3.98 12.94 7.55
C LEU A 310 -3.83 14.19 6.69
N MET A 311 -4.37 14.22 5.47
CA MET A 311 -4.35 15.41 4.61
C MET A 311 -5.25 16.52 5.18
N GLU A 312 -6.42 16.18 5.73
CA GLU A 312 -7.30 17.13 6.38
C GLU A 312 -6.63 17.80 7.60
N SER A 313 -5.79 17.07 8.33
CA SER A 313 -5.04 17.59 9.48
C SER A 313 -4.05 18.73 9.15
N ILE A 314 -3.72 18.88 7.86
CA ILE A 314 -2.89 19.96 7.32
C ILE A 314 -3.72 20.91 6.42
N ASN A 315 -5.03 20.98 6.64
CA ASN A 315 -5.99 21.84 5.94
C ASN A 315 -6.14 21.57 4.43
N ILE A 316 -5.91 20.33 3.99
CA ILE A 316 -6.27 19.88 2.63
C ILE A 316 -7.59 19.13 2.76
N SER A 317 -8.69 19.76 2.34
CA SER A 317 -10.01 19.13 2.35
C SER A 317 -10.06 17.91 1.42
N TYR A 318 -11.05 17.03 1.64
CA TYR A 318 -11.21 15.84 0.79
C TYR A 318 -11.41 16.22 -0.70
N THR A 319 -12.19 17.28 -0.98
CA THR A 319 -12.39 17.78 -2.34
C THR A 319 -11.10 18.35 -2.93
N ASP A 320 -10.36 19.17 -2.17
CA ASP A 320 -9.07 19.71 -2.61
C ASP A 320 -8.03 18.61 -2.84
N LEU A 321 -8.07 17.55 -2.04
CA LEU A 321 -7.18 16.40 -2.20
C LEU A 321 -7.42 15.71 -3.55
N ILE A 322 -8.69 15.43 -3.89
CA ILE A 322 -9.06 14.86 -5.20
C ILE A 322 -8.57 15.76 -6.33
N ASP A 323 -8.82 17.06 -6.25
CA ASP A 323 -8.42 18.04 -7.25
C ASP A 323 -6.90 18.09 -7.45
N ARG A 324 -6.15 18.10 -6.36
CA ARG A 324 -4.67 18.10 -6.40
C ARG A 324 -4.13 16.82 -7.03
N LEU A 325 -4.66 15.67 -6.67
CA LEU A 325 -4.26 14.37 -7.23
C LEU A 325 -4.47 14.30 -8.75
N ILE A 326 -5.65 14.75 -9.21
CA ILE A 326 -5.95 14.81 -10.65
C ILE A 326 -5.01 15.79 -11.35
N SER A 327 -4.82 16.98 -10.77
CA SER A 327 -3.92 18.00 -11.33
C SER A 327 -2.47 17.51 -11.40
N LEU A 328 -1.96 16.82 -10.38
CA LEU A 328 -0.62 16.23 -10.36
C LEU A 328 -0.44 15.22 -11.49
N SER A 329 -1.46 14.39 -11.76
CA SER A 329 -1.40 13.38 -12.81
C SER A 329 -1.45 13.97 -14.21
N MET A 330 -2.21 15.03 -14.43
CA MET A 330 -2.33 15.71 -15.73
C MET A 330 -1.11 16.58 -16.06
N ASN A 331 -0.41 17.09 -15.02
CA ASN A 331 0.78 17.94 -15.18
C ASN A 331 2.11 17.15 -15.13
N ASP A 332 2.07 15.83 -15.02
CA ASP A 332 3.26 14.99 -14.99
C ASP A 332 3.84 14.84 -16.40
N LYS A 333 4.77 15.76 -16.76
CA LYS A 333 5.45 15.77 -18.08
C LYS A 333 6.24 14.47 -18.38
N ASN A 334 6.56 13.66 -17.35
CA ASN A 334 7.22 12.37 -17.56
C ASN A 334 6.25 11.28 -18.02
N ARG A 335 4.94 11.59 -18.11
CA ARG A 335 3.91 10.72 -18.69
C ARG A 335 3.59 11.05 -20.15
N ASP A 336 4.21 12.11 -20.70
CA ASP A 336 4.11 12.40 -22.12
C ASP A 336 4.90 11.33 -22.90
N PHE A 337 4.19 10.34 -23.38
CA PHE A 337 4.68 9.38 -24.36
C PHE A 337 4.77 10.06 -25.73
N SER A 338 5.79 10.89 -25.93
CA SER A 338 6.13 11.45 -27.25
C SER A 338 7.11 10.55 -28.01
#